data_fa6a007e635119237ed3aa561d914ae8
#
_entry.id   fa6a007e635119237ed3aa561d914ae8
#
_cell.length_a   1.000
_cell.length_b   1.000
_cell.length_c   1.000
_cell.angle_alpha   90.00
_cell.angle_beta   90.00
_cell.angle_gamma   90.00
#
_symmetry.space_group_name_H-M   'P 1'
#
loop_
_entity.id
_entity.type
_entity.pdbx_description
1 polymer ?
#
loop_
_entity_poly.entity_id
_entity_poly.type
_entity_poly.pdbx_seq_one_letter_code
_entity_poly.pdbx_strand_id
1 'polypeptide(L)'
;MTLDWNDIETVLLDMDGTLLDRHFDDHFWLEHVPKRWAAKHAVSISEAREHLHALFRSQECTLNWTNLDYWSDRLGMDIPLLKLEVEHLIAVHPGVIEFLTYCRQHGKRLWLVTNAHSKTLDIKLKKNKDRSLVSWHCFSPSGWSA
;
A
#
# COMPACT_ATOMS: atom_id res chain seq x y z
N MET A 1 -18.16 -3.02 27.65
CA MET A 1 -17.82 -4.36 27.14
C MET A 1 -16.30 -4.43 27.07
N THR A 2 -15.68 -5.20 27.93
CA THR A 2 -14.22 -5.42 27.91
C THR A 2 -13.96 -6.60 26.99
N LEU A 3 -13.18 -6.39 25.93
CA LEU A 3 -12.74 -7.44 25.03
C LEU A 3 -11.71 -8.32 25.77
N ASP A 4 -11.99 -9.61 25.93
CA ASP A 4 -10.98 -10.54 26.48
C ASP A 4 -10.09 -11.01 25.30
N TRP A 5 -8.80 -10.73 25.40
CA TRP A 5 -7.82 -11.13 24.37
C TRP A 5 -7.77 -12.67 24.21
N ASN A 6 -8.08 -13.42 25.24
CA ASN A 6 -8.08 -14.88 25.17
C ASN A 6 -9.18 -15.43 24.26
N ASP A 7 -10.29 -14.73 24.12
CA ASP A 7 -11.42 -15.13 23.26
C ASP A 7 -11.18 -14.83 21.77
N ILE A 8 -10.11 -14.08 21.45
CA ILE A 8 -9.77 -13.75 20.07
C ILE A 8 -8.95 -14.88 19.46
N GLU A 9 -9.44 -15.50 18.40
CA GLU A 9 -8.69 -16.51 17.64
C GLU A 9 -7.96 -15.93 16.43
N THR A 10 -8.53 -14.89 15.82
CA THR A 10 -8.05 -14.35 14.55
C THR A 10 -7.95 -12.83 14.64
N VAL A 11 -6.82 -12.29 14.16
CA VAL A 11 -6.57 -10.85 14.03
C VAL A 11 -6.50 -10.48 12.57
N LEU A 12 -7.36 -9.56 12.15
CA LEU A 12 -7.37 -8.99 10.81
C LEU A 12 -6.56 -7.70 10.82
N LEU A 13 -5.62 -7.57 9.91
CA LEU A 13 -4.66 -6.47 9.88
C LEU A 13 -4.74 -5.77 8.52
N ASP A 14 -4.91 -4.47 8.53
CA ASP A 14 -4.67 -3.66 7.34
C ASP A 14 -3.16 -3.42 7.17
N MET A 15 -2.77 -3.04 5.96
CA MET A 15 -1.36 -2.86 5.62
C MET A 15 -0.94 -1.39 5.76
N ASP A 16 -1.56 -0.50 5.00
CA ASP A 16 -1.07 0.87 4.80
C ASP A 16 -1.54 1.81 5.90
N GLY A 17 -0.61 2.32 6.69
CA GLY A 17 -0.90 3.10 7.90
C GLY A 17 -1.20 2.24 9.13
N THR A 18 -1.07 0.90 9.02
CA THR A 18 -1.25 -0.05 10.12
C THR A 18 0.02 -0.87 10.34
N LEU A 19 0.39 -1.73 9.41
CA LEU A 19 1.65 -2.49 9.48
C LEU A 19 2.83 -1.71 8.86
N LEU A 20 2.56 -1.02 7.76
CA LEU A 20 3.53 -0.15 7.10
C LEU A 20 3.15 1.30 7.31
N ASP A 21 4.15 2.17 7.45
CA ASP A 21 3.90 3.59 7.45
C ASP A 21 3.43 4.08 6.06
N ARG A 22 2.84 5.27 6.01
CA ARG A 22 2.30 5.82 4.77
C ARG A 22 3.31 6.60 3.95
N HIS A 23 4.54 6.79 4.47
CA HIS A 23 5.53 7.66 3.84
C HIS A 23 5.84 7.26 2.41
N PHE A 24 5.95 5.94 2.13
CA PHE A 24 6.15 5.43 0.78
C PHE A 24 5.04 5.86 -0.18
N ASP A 25 3.77 5.66 0.18
CA ASP A 25 2.65 5.98 -0.70
C ASP A 25 2.42 7.48 -0.83
N ASP A 26 2.52 8.23 0.28
CA ASP A 26 2.38 9.68 0.27
C ASP A 26 3.48 10.33 -0.58
N HIS A 27 4.74 9.95 -0.39
CA HIS A 27 5.85 10.44 -1.21
C HIS A 27 5.67 10.06 -2.69
N PHE A 28 5.26 8.81 -2.97
CA PHE A 28 5.06 8.35 -4.34
C PHE A 28 4.02 9.20 -5.08
N TRP A 29 2.82 9.35 -4.52
CA TRP A 29 1.72 10.04 -5.20
C TRP A 29 1.83 11.56 -5.17
N LEU A 30 2.38 12.15 -4.09
CA LEU A 30 2.42 13.61 -3.91
C LEU A 30 3.72 14.26 -4.43
N GLU A 31 4.80 13.49 -4.55
CA GLU A 31 6.11 14.02 -4.95
C GLU A 31 6.66 13.33 -6.19
N HIS A 32 6.78 11.99 -6.18
CA HIS A 32 7.48 11.25 -7.22
C HIS A 32 6.72 11.25 -8.55
N VAL A 33 5.44 10.91 -8.54
CA VAL A 33 4.57 10.91 -9.73
C VAL A 33 4.48 12.31 -10.35
N PRO A 34 4.21 13.40 -9.60
CA PRO A 34 4.22 14.76 -10.15
C PRO A 34 5.55 15.14 -10.79
N LYS A 35 6.68 14.78 -10.16
CA LYS A 35 8.02 15.06 -10.72
C LYS A 35 8.24 14.34 -12.05
N ARG A 36 7.87 13.07 -12.15
CA ARG A 36 8.01 12.27 -13.38
C ARG A 36 7.06 12.75 -14.48
N TRP A 37 5.83 13.12 -14.10
CA TRP A 37 4.83 13.65 -15.02
C TRP A 37 5.23 15.03 -15.57
N ALA A 38 5.72 15.93 -14.72
CA ALA A 38 6.22 17.25 -15.13
C ALA A 38 7.36 17.13 -16.15
N ALA A 39 8.33 16.24 -15.87
CA ALA A 39 9.44 15.99 -16.81
C ALA A 39 8.94 15.44 -18.16
N LYS A 40 7.96 14.54 -18.15
CA LYS A 40 7.39 13.95 -19.37
C LYS A 40 6.65 14.97 -20.22
N HIS A 41 5.94 15.92 -19.61
CA HIS A 41 5.10 16.90 -20.31
C HIS A 41 5.76 18.26 -20.49
N ALA A 42 7.02 18.42 -20.04
CA ALA A 42 7.78 19.68 -20.10
C ALA A 42 7.03 20.86 -19.44
N VAL A 43 6.39 20.60 -18.30
CA VAL A 43 5.69 21.61 -17.49
C VAL A 43 6.36 21.79 -16.12
N SER A 44 5.98 22.83 -15.40
CA SER A 44 6.48 23.04 -14.03
C SER A 44 5.93 21.99 -13.05
N ILE A 45 6.63 21.77 -11.96
CA ILE A 45 6.20 20.90 -10.86
C ILE A 45 4.87 21.40 -10.25
N SER A 46 4.66 22.70 -10.18
CA SER A 46 3.44 23.29 -9.64
C SER A 46 2.23 22.97 -10.51
N GLU A 47 2.35 23.15 -11.81
CA GLU A 47 1.30 22.79 -12.79
C GLU A 47 0.99 21.29 -12.77
N ALA A 48 2.04 20.46 -12.68
CA ALA A 48 1.87 19.00 -12.56
C ALA A 48 1.10 18.61 -11.31
N ARG A 49 1.45 19.19 -10.14
CA ARG A 49 0.74 18.92 -8.87
C ARG A 49 -0.71 19.34 -8.93
N GLU A 50 -1.01 20.52 -9.44
CA GLU A 50 -2.39 21.02 -9.56
C GLU A 50 -3.23 20.10 -10.45
N HIS A 51 -2.71 19.75 -11.63
CA HIS A 51 -3.38 18.87 -12.58
C HIS A 51 -3.64 17.48 -11.98
N LEU A 52 -2.60 16.87 -11.40
CA LEU A 52 -2.68 15.52 -10.84
C LEU A 52 -3.56 15.49 -9.58
N HIS A 53 -3.53 16.51 -8.73
CA HIS A 53 -4.39 16.59 -7.56
C HIS A 53 -5.87 16.59 -7.94
N ALA A 54 -6.26 17.38 -8.95
CA ALA A 54 -7.64 17.39 -9.44
C ALA A 54 -8.03 16.02 -10.01
N LEU A 55 -7.11 15.37 -10.75
CA LEU A 55 -7.33 14.05 -11.32
C LEU A 55 -7.47 12.97 -10.23
N PHE A 56 -6.61 12.97 -9.24
CA PHE A 56 -6.66 12.01 -8.11
C PHE A 56 -7.97 12.16 -7.34
N ARG A 57 -8.35 13.38 -6.98
CA ARG A 57 -9.63 13.64 -6.28
C ARG A 57 -10.85 13.14 -7.05
N SER A 58 -10.83 13.20 -8.37
CA SER A 58 -11.95 12.71 -9.20
C SER A 58 -12.16 11.19 -9.09
N GLN A 59 -11.17 10.44 -8.61
CA GLN A 59 -11.21 8.99 -8.48
C GLN A 59 -11.29 8.50 -7.03
N GLU A 60 -11.30 9.42 -6.05
CA GLU A 60 -11.52 9.05 -4.64
C GLU A 60 -12.81 8.24 -4.47
N CYS A 61 -12.79 7.25 -3.61
CA CYS A 61 -13.90 6.33 -3.36
C CYS A 61 -14.36 5.47 -4.56
N THR A 62 -13.57 5.40 -5.63
CA THR A 62 -13.83 4.48 -6.75
C THR A 62 -12.84 3.31 -6.73
N LEU A 63 -13.14 2.21 -7.47
CA LEU A 63 -12.21 1.09 -7.65
C LEU A 63 -10.95 1.49 -8.42
N ASN A 64 -11.00 2.57 -9.20
CA ASN A 64 -9.84 3.08 -9.93
C ASN A 64 -8.78 3.66 -8.98
N TRP A 65 -9.20 4.12 -7.78
CA TRP A 65 -8.30 4.75 -6.82
C TRP A 65 -7.06 3.91 -6.50
N THR A 66 -7.23 2.62 -6.30
CA THR A 66 -6.15 1.68 -5.98
C THR A 66 -5.59 0.93 -7.19
N ASN A 67 -6.19 1.08 -8.37
CA ASN A 67 -5.84 0.32 -9.56
C ASN A 67 -4.63 0.93 -10.29
N LEU A 68 -3.46 0.28 -10.19
CA LEU A 68 -2.23 0.76 -10.83
C LEU A 68 -2.29 0.70 -12.35
N ASP A 69 -3.02 -0.25 -12.94
CA ASP A 69 -3.14 -0.35 -14.40
C ASP A 69 -3.97 0.82 -14.94
N TYR A 70 -5.07 1.16 -14.26
CA TYR A 70 -5.83 2.38 -14.57
C TYR A 70 -4.94 3.64 -14.54
N TRP A 71 -4.14 3.80 -13.48
CA TRP A 71 -3.25 4.96 -13.38
C TRP A 71 -2.14 4.94 -14.41
N SER A 72 -1.61 3.77 -14.78
CA SER A 72 -0.59 3.64 -15.83
C SER A 72 -1.14 4.12 -17.18
N ASP A 73 -2.33 3.67 -17.54
CA ASP A 73 -3.02 4.08 -18.78
C ASP A 73 -3.36 5.58 -18.74
N ARG A 74 -3.93 6.03 -17.63
CA ARG A 74 -4.40 7.42 -17.50
C ARG A 74 -3.28 8.45 -17.54
N LEU A 75 -2.12 8.14 -16.96
CA LEU A 75 -0.96 9.03 -16.90
C LEU A 75 0.04 8.75 -18.03
N GLY A 76 -0.14 7.66 -18.76
CA GLY A 76 0.77 7.19 -19.80
C GLY A 76 2.17 6.87 -19.26
N MET A 77 2.27 6.38 -18.02
CA MET A 77 3.52 6.04 -17.33
C MET A 77 3.41 4.66 -16.71
N ASP A 78 4.51 3.91 -16.66
CA ASP A 78 4.54 2.62 -15.95
C ASP A 78 4.57 2.87 -14.43
N ILE A 79 3.39 2.93 -13.81
CA ILE A 79 3.25 3.21 -12.36
C ILE A 79 3.91 2.14 -11.50
N PRO A 80 3.77 0.82 -11.77
CA PRO A 80 4.52 -0.21 -11.06
C PRO A 80 6.04 0.00 -11.10
N LEU A 81 6.59 0.33 -12.26
CA LEU A 81 8.03 0.59 -12.41
C LEU A 81 8.46 1.83 -11.61
N LEU A 82 7.69 2.91 -11.67
CA LEU A 82 7.97 4.11 -10.87
C LEU A 82 7.92 3.85 -9.35
N LYS A 83 7.06 2.95 -8.88
CA LYS A 83 7.03 2.55 -7.47
C LYS A 83 8.33 1.86 -7.03
N LEU A 84 8.96 1.08 -7.90
CA LEU A 84 10.25 0.45 -7.61
C LEU A 84 11.37 1.48 -7.41
N GLU A 85 11.32 2.63 -8.09
CA GLU A 85 12.33 3.69 -7.91
C GLU A 85 12.39 4.23 -6.48
N VAL A 86 11.28 4.15 -5.74
CA VAL A 86 11.14 4.65 -4.37
C VAL A 86 10.87 3.56 -3.33
N GLU A 87 11.04 2.28 -3.68
CA GLU A 87 10.79 1.15 -2.78
C GLU A 87 11.61 1.20 -1.48
N HIS A 88 12.73 1.94 -1.50
CA HIS A 88 13.57 2.14 -0.31
C HIS A 88 12.87 2.91 0.82
N LEU A 89 11.74 3.58 0.52
CA LEU A 89 10.93 4.30 1.50
C LEU A 89 9.91 3.40 2.21
N ILE A 90 9.76 2.15 1.78
CA ILE A 90 8.85 1.22 2.45
C ILE A 90 9.41 0.88 3.83
N ALA A 91 8.67 1.18 4.87
CA ALA A 91 9.06 0.93 6.25
C ALA A 91 7.93 0.33 7.07
N VAL A 92 8.28 -0.58 7.96
CA VAL A 92 7.38 -1.19 8.95
C VAL A 92 7.26 -0.24 10.14
N HIS A 93 6.05 -0.05 10.67
CA HIS A 93 5.86 0.74 11.88
C HIS A 93 6.62 0.13 13.07
N PRO A 94 7.17 0.99 13.96
CA PRO A 94 7.76 0.52 15.22
C PRO A 94 6.77 -0.36 16.01
N GLY A 95 7.26 -1.46 16.58
CA GLY A 95 6.46 -2.37 17.39
C GLY A 95 5.63 -3.40 16.61
N VAL A 96 5.56 -3.31 15.28
CA VAL A 96 4.76 -4.25 14.46
C VAL A 96 5.34 -5.67 14.53
N ILE A 97 6.65 -5.81 14.40
CA ILE A 97 7.29 -7.14 14.43
C ILE A 97 7.08 -7.80 15.79
N GLU A 98 7.23 -7.05 16.87
CA GLU A 98 7.00 -7.51 18.24
C GLU A 98 5.54 -7.92 18.44
N PHE A 99 4.59 -7.12 17.92
CA PHE A 99 3.16 -7.42 17.98
C PHE A 99 2.81 -8.70 17.22
N LEU A 100 3.29 -8.85 15.99
CA LEU A 100 3.04 -10.03 15.17
C LEU A 100 3.63 -11.29 15.81
N THR A 101 4.82 -11.17 16.39
CA THR A 101 5.49 -12.26 17.12
C THR A 101 4.69 -12.64 18.36
N TYR A 102 4.24 -11.65 19.13
CA TYR A 102 3.38 -11.85 20.30
C TYR A 102 2.09 -12.60 19.92
N CYS A 103 1.39 -12.15 18.87
CA CYS A 103 0.17 -12.81 18.42
C CYS A 103 0.40 -14.30 18.08
N ARG A 104 1.47 -14.61 17.36
CA ARG A 104 1.81 -15.99 16.98
C ARG A 104 2.15 -16.84 18.20
N GLN A 105 2.92 -16.32 19.14
CA GLN A 105 3.25 -17.03 20.40
C GLN A 105 2.01 -17.36 21.23
N HIS A 106 0.93 -16.55 21.08
CA HIS A 106 -0.35 -16.77 21.75
C HIS A 106 -1.38 -17.51 20.87
N GLY A 107 -0.91 -18.19 19.81
CA GLY A 107 -1.76 -19.03 18.96
C GLY A 107 -2.77 -18.29 18.10
N LYS A 108 -2.61 -16.96 17.92
CA LYS A 108 -3.52 -16.17 17.10
C LYS A 108 -3.24 -16.37 15.61
N ARG A 109 -4.30 -16.50 14.83
CA ARG A 109 -4.21 -16.47 13.37
C ARG A 109 -4.13 -15.02 12.90
N LEU A 110 -3.17 -14.70 12.01
CA LEU A 110 -2.96 -13.36 11.49
C LEU A 110 -3.33 -13.32 10.01
N TRP A 111 -4.26 -12.45 9.65
CA TRP A 111 -4.70 -12.27 8.28
C TRP A 111 -4.46 -10.83 7.85
N LEU A 112 -3.84 -10.65 6.68
CA LEU A 112 -3.73 -9.35 6.04
C LEU A 112 -4.99 -9.11 5.21
N VAL A 113 -5.66 -7.99 5.47
CA VAL A 113 -6.81 -7.52 4.71
C VAL A 113 -6.48 -6.15 4.16
N THR A 114 -6.27 -6.05 2.86
CA THR A 114 -5.86 -4.80 2.21
C THR A 114 -6.57 -4.61 0.88
N ASN A 115 -6.85 -3.37 0.52
CA ASN A 115 -7.34 -2.99 -0.80
C ASN A 115 -6.21 -2.58 -1.76
N ALA A 116 -4.96 -2.76 -1.38
CA ALA A 116 -3.82 -2.48 -2.24
C ALA A 116 -3.86 -3.36 -3.50
N HIS A 117 -3.52 -2.77 -4.64
CA HIS A 117 -3.36 -3.50 -5.89
C HIS A 117 -2.29 -4.59 -5.76
N SER A 118 -2.49 -5.76 -6.37
CA SER A 118 -1.56 -6.90 -6.27
C SER A 118 -0.10 -6.54 -6.57
N LYS A 119 0.13 -5.73 -7.60
CA LYS A 119 1.48 -5.25 -7.95
C LYS A 119 2.11 -4.38 -6.86
N THR A 120 1.34 -3.55 -6.16
CA THR A 120 1.84 -2.78 -4.99
C THR A 120 2.15 -3.71 -3.83
N LEU A 121 1.27 -4.66 -3.57
CA LEU A 121 1.46 -5.66 -2.54
C LEU A 121 2.74 -6.45 -2.76
N ASP A 122 2.99 -6.92 -3.98
CA ASP A 122 4.22 -7.65 -4.34
C ASP A 122 5.49 -6.84 -4.05
N ILE A 123 5.51 -5.54 -4.38
CA ILE A 123 6.64 -4.64 -4.09
C ILE A 123 6.86 -4.55 -2.58
N LYS A 124 5.79 -4.27 -1.81
CA LYS A 124 5.86 -4.11 -0.36
C LYS A 124 6.27 -5.41 0.34
N LEU A 125 5.77 -6.56 -0.10
CA LEU A 125 6.11 -7.86 0.46
C LEU A 125 7.54 -8.32 0.14
N LYS A 126 8.04 -8.03 -1.06
CA LYS A 126 9.43 -8.36 -1.45
C LYS A 126 10.44 -7.59 -0.60
N LYS A 127 10.14 -6.33 -0.29
CA LYS A 127 11.00 -5.48 0.52
C LYS A 127 11.06 -5.94 1.97
N ASN A 128 9.93 -6.37 2.52
CA ASN A 128 9.83 -6.87 3.89
C ASN A 128 10.05 -8.38 3.90
N LYS A 129 11.29 -8.81 4.14
CA LYS A 129 11.73 -10.23 4.09
C LYS A 129 11.00 -11.15 5.07
N ASP A 130 10.28 -10.63 6.05
CA ASP A 130 9.56 -11.40 7.08
C ASP A 130 8.15 -11.84 6.64
N ARG A 131 8.09 -12.48 5.45
CA ARG A 131 6.87 -13.13 4.96
C ARG A 131 6.34 -14.24 5.88
N SER A 132 7.16 -14.72 6.82
CA SER A 132 6.82 -15.84 7.70
C SER A 132 5.85 -15.48 8.81
N LEU A 133 5.68 -14.19 9.13
CA LEU A 133 4.92 -13.75 10.30
C LEU A 133 3.41 -13.60 10.05
N VAL A 134 2.95 -13.50 8.83
CA VAL A 134 1.53 -13.35 8.50
C VAL A 134 1.12 -14.36 7.44
N SER A 135 0.02 -15.08 7.66
CA SER A 135 -0.63 -15.84 6.60
C SER A 135 -1.34 -14.86 5.69
N TRP A 136 -0.81 -14.68 4.48
CA TRP A 136 -1.29 -13.69 3.54
C TRP A 136 -2.56 -14.18 2.85
N HIS A 137 -3.70 -13.74 3.32
CA HIS A 137 -4.94 -13.83 2.58
C HIS A 137 -5.28 -12.41 2.14
N CYS A 138 -5.01 -12.09 0.89
CA CYS A 138 -5.34 -10.79 0.33
C CYS A 138 -6.81 -10.78 -0.10
N PHE A 139 -7.61 -9.94 0.52
CA PHE A 139 -8.86 -9.52 -0.07
C PHE A 139 -8.55 -8.30 -0.96
N SER A 140 -8.48 -8.52 -2.28
CA SER A 140 -8.43 -7.46 -3.28
C SER A 140 -9.82 -7.28 -3.89
N PRO A 141 -10.22 -6.06 -4.29
CA PRO A 141 -11.44 -5.87 -5.07
C PRO A 141 -11.52 -6.70 -6.36
N SER A 142 -10.39 -7.23 -6.83
CA SER A 142 -10.29 -8.15 -7.98
C SER A 142 -10.44 -9.64 -7.64
N GLY A 143 -10.69 -10.00 -6.38
CA GLY A 143 -10.89 -11.39 -5.94
C GLY A 143 -9.88 -11.89 -4.90
N TRP A 144 -10.14 -13.09 -4.34
CA TRP A 144 -9.24 -13.76 -3.39
C TRP A 144 -8.05 -14.35 -4.14
N SER A 145 -6.85 -14.02 -3.71
CA SER A 145 -5.65 -14.77 -4.06
C SER A 145 -4.99 -15.30 -2.80
N ALA A 146 -4.75 -16.61 -2.77
CA ALA A 146 -4.01 -17.29 -1.71
C ALA A 146 -2.51 -17.15 -1.92
#